data_a37aacbe40fd33cd1545905a70844440
#
_entry.id   a37aacbe40fd33cd1545905a70844440
#
_cell.length_a   1.000
_cell.length_b   1.000
_cell.length_c   1.000
_cell.angle_alpha   90.00
_cell.angle_beta   90.00
_cell.angle_gamma   90.00
#
_symmetry.space_group_name_H-M   'P 1'
#
loop_
_entity.id
_entity.type
_entity.pdbx_description
1 polymer ?
#
loop_
_entity_poly.entity_id
_entity_poly.type
_entity_poly.pdbx_seq_one_letter_code
_entity_poly.pdbx_strand_id
1 'polypeptide(L)'
;LDALPGKQMAIDADLNAGLMTPEEAKQRRAEVATEADFYGSMDGASKFVKGDAVAGILILAINIVGGIILGVVSHKLAIGEAAQTYILLAIGDGLVAQIPALLLSIAAASIVTRVKSEQDLSGQVANQFGSGRAWVPVAVIMGFLGILPGMPHMIILPAAAIAGYIAWRLNKAAKNKAAEPAPMPEPANPALIEWNDVSDGAILGLEIGYGLISLVDERKGAPLMARITGIRRQLSKELGFVVPMVRVKDNLALEPNQYRITIAGVVVGEDEIWPDDLLALDSGALEGTVSGREAKDPTFGLDAVWISPNNRTEAVIAGYTVVDPPTVVATHLNQLIAMNASEMFGLDEARKLLDNLKDAAPQLVDGLTPGLLSLTQIAALCRALLSEGVPLKDFRRICEAMVDAARPDMSHEMLVEAVRQRIGALIIQGLVPVRMPLPVVTLDGDLEALLAQAMRVAGDAKHPIEPGLANRIVESVVQAARPLLGQARSFAIVTSPVARRALARLFKPHLPETPVLSFLEIPDGKGVEVVAVVGGEQRTMPRHDPAPMRERAA
;
A
#
# COMPACT_ATOMS: atom_id res chain seq x y z
N LEU A 1 -8.44 -27.90 14.04
CA LEU A 1 -7.93 -28.94 14.96
C LEU A 1 -6.47 -29.29 14.68
N ASP A 2 -6.03 -29.38 13.41
CA ASP A 2 -4.65 -29.77 13.05
C ASP A 2 -3.58 -28.76 13.48
N ALA A 3 -3.95 -27.51 13.72
CA ALA A 3 -3.04 -26.45 14.19
C ALA A 3 -2.85 -26.42 15.72
N LEU A 4 -3.61 -27.18 16.49
CA LEU A 4 -3.57 -27.18 17.97
C LEU A 4 -2.23 -27.66 18.55
N PRO A 5 -1.62 -28.75 18.05
CA PRO A 5 -0.29 -29.16 18.51
C PRO A 5 0.77 -28.07 18.28
N GLY A 6 0.68 -27.37 17.16
CA GLY A 6 1.58 -26.25 16.85
C GLY A 6 1.42 -25.07 17.82
N LYS A 7 0.18 -24.73 18.20
CA LYS A 7 -0.07 -23.69 19.22
C LYS A 7 0.50 -24.06 20.60
N GLN A 8 0.36 -25.33 20.99
CA GLN A 8 0.92 -25.82 22.27
C GLN A 8 2.46 -25.78 22.26
N MET A 9 3.10 -26.22 21.15
CA MET A 9 4.55 -26.15 20.99
C MET A 9 5.07 -24.71 21.02
N ALA A 10 4.32 -23.76 20.44
CA ALA A 10 4.69 -22.35 20.48
C ALA A 10 4.65 -21.80 21.92
N ILE A 11 3.62 -22.14 22.70
CA ILE A 11 3.53 -21.75 24.13
C ILE A 11 4.69 -22.36 24.94
N ASP A 12 5.07 -23.60 24.67
CA ASP A 12 6.19 -24.25 25.34
C ASP A 12 7.54 -23.63 24.96
N ALA A 13 7.70 -23.24 23.70
CA ALA A 13 8.88 -22.52 23.22
C ALA A 13 9.01 -21.12 23.85
N ASP A 14 7.92 -20.37 23.93
CA ASP A 14 7.87 -19.04 24.54
C ASP A 14 8.16 -19.11 26.05
N LEU A 15 7.67 -20.12 26.74
CA LEU A 15 7.95 -20.36 28.16
C LEU A 15 9.44 -20.71 28.38
N ASN A 16 10.00 -21.59 27.54
CA ASN A 16 11.41 -21.99 27.64
C ASN A 16 12.36 -20.85 27.26
N ALA A 17 11.94 -19.95 26.38
CA ALA A 17 12.69 -18.75 25.99
C ALA A 17 12.58 -17.61 27.02
N GLY A 18 11.80 -17.77 28.10
CA GLY A 18 11.59 -16.75 29.13
C GLY A 18 10.76 -15.55 28.67
N LEU A 19 10.05 -15.68 27.54
CA LEU A 19 9.19 -14.64 26.97
C LEU A 19 7.81 -14.59 27.62
N MET A 20 7.49 -15.59 28.45
CA MET A 20 6.19 -15.76 29.11
C MET A 20 6.39 -16.32 30.52
N THR A 21 5.56 -15.85 31.46
CA THR A 21 5.55 -16.40 32.83
C THR A 21 4.85 -17.77 32.87
N PRO A 22 5.15 -18.66 33.86
CA PRO A 22 4.46 -19.93 34.01
C PRO A 22 2.94 -19.80 34.17
N GLU A 23 2.47 -18.73 34.82
CA GLU A 23 1.05 -18.43 35.00
C GLU A 23 0.39 -18.05 33.68
N GLU A 24 1.00 -17.21 32.87
CA GLU A 24 0.53 -16.84 31.54
C GLU A 24 0.50 -18.04 30.60
N ALA A 25 1.52 -18.89 30.65
CA ALA A 25 1.58 -20.12 29.87
C ALA A 25 0.42 -21.07 30.24
N LYS A 26 0.10 -21.19 31.54
CA LYS A 26 -1.03 -21.99 32.01
C LYS A 26 -2.35 -21.43 31.54
N GLN A 27 -2.54 -20.11 31.58
CA GLN A 27 -3.75 -19.46 31.09
C GLN A 27 -3.93 -19.66 29.57
N ARG A 28 -2.85 -19.43 28.79
CA ARG A 28 -2.91 -19.66 27.33
C ARG A 28 -3.14 -21.12 26.95
N ARG A 29 -2.60 -22.08 27.68
CA ARG A 29 -2.91 -23.50 27.47
C ARG A 29 -4.39 -23.80 27.74
N ALA A 30 -4.98 -23.21 28.80
CA ALA A 30 -6.40 -23.36 29.10
C ALA A 30 -7.28 -22.72 28.00
N GLU A 31 -6.90 -21.58 27.45
CA GLU A 31 -7.59 -20.94 26.32
C GLU A 31 -7.54 -21.83 25.06
N VAL A 32 -6.36 -22.39 24.74
CA VAL A 32 -6.20 -23.32 23.60
C VAL A 32 -6.98 -24.60 23.80
N ALA A 33 -7.06 -25.14 25.02
CA ALA A 33 -7.88 -26.31 25.35
C ALA A 33 -9.38 -26.01 25.16
N THR A 34 -9.86 -24.86 25.65
CA THR A 34 -11.25 -24.42 25.47
C THR A 34 -11.59 -24.22 23.99
N GLU A 35 -10.66 -23.63 23.21
CA GLU A 35 -10.80 -23.49 21.76
C GLU A 35 -10.87 -24.85 21.07
N ALA A 36 -10.06 -25.82 21.52
CA ALA A 36 -10.07 -27.20 21.01
C ALA A 36 -11.39 -27.92 21.26
N ASP A 37 -11.91 -27.82 22.49
CA ASP A 37 -13.18 -28.43 22.90
C ASP A 37 -14.35 -27.81 22.13
N PHE A 38 -14.32 -26.49 21.90
CA PHE A 38 -15.32 -25.79 21.10
C PHE A 38 -15.34 -26.30 19.64
N TYR A 39 -14.20 -26.33 18.96
CA TYR A 39 -14.14 -26.82 17.58
C TYR A 39 -14.41 -28.32 17.47
N GLY A 40 -14.00 -29.12 18.46
CA GLY A 40 -14.34 -30.54 18.54
C GLY A 40 -15.84 -30.77 18.66
N SER A 41 -16.52 -30.01 19.51
CA SER A 41 -17.97 -30.05 19.65
C SER A 41 -18.68 -29.61 18.36
N MET A 42 -18.17 -28.62 17.67
CA MET A 42 -18.72 -28.14 16.38
C MET A 42 -18.53 -29.15 15.25
N ASP A 43 -17.39 -29.86 15.20
CA ASP A 43 -17.18 -30.96 14.24
C ASP A 43 -18.18 -32.11 14.51
N GLY A 44 -18.41 -32.45 15.80
CA GLY A 44 -19.44 -33.39 16.21
C GLY A 44 -20.84 -32.96 15.77
N ALA A 45 -21.22 -31.70 16.01
CA ALA A 45 -22.50 -31.14 15.58
C ALA A 45 -22.67 -31.20 14.04
N SER A 46 -21.61 -30.83 13.30
CA SER A 46 -21.60 -30.85 11.83
C SER A 46 -21.78 -32.27 11.28
N LYS A 47 -21.14 -33.28 11.88
CA LYS A 47 -21.32 -34.69 11.54
C LYS A 47 -22.74 -35.20 11.85
N PHE A 48 -23.31 -34.74 12.96
CA PHE A 48 -24.69 -35.08 13.33
C PHE A 48 -25.68 -34.53 12.30
N VAL A 49 -25.56 -33.27 11.90
CA VAL A 49 -26.40 -32.64 10.86
C VAL A 49 -26.29 -33.37 9.52
N LYS A 50 -25.07 -33.78 9.13
CA LYS A 50 -24.87 -34.59 7.93
C LYS A 50 -25.54 -35.97 8.04
N GLY A 51 -25.47 -36.60 9.21
CA GLY A 51 -26.13 -37.88 9.49
C GLY A 51 -27.66 -37.76 9.42
N ASP A 52 -28.24 -36.73 10.00
CA ASP A 52 -29.67 -36.45 9.98
C ASP A 52 -30.20 -36.25 8.54
N ALA A 53 -29.47 -35.52 7.70
CA ALA A 53 -29.81 -35.34 6.29
C ALA A 53 -29.86 -36.69 5.52
N VAL A 54 -28.92 -37.61 5.77
CA VAL A 54 -28.88 -38.94 5.16
C VAL A 54 -30.04 -39.80 5.67
N ALA A 55 -30.32 -39.74 6.97
CA ALA A 55 -31.46 -40.46 7.58
C ALA A 55 -32.80 -39.94 7.00
N GLY A 56 -32.94 -38.63 6.83
CA GLY A 56 -34.14 -38.01 6.24
C GLY A 56 -34.40 -38.49 4.80
N ILE A 57 -33.38 -38.63 3.98
CA ILE A 57 -33.50 -39.17 2.61
C ILE A 57 -33.93 -40.66 2.65
N LEU A 58 -33.38 -41.45 3.58
CA LEU A 58 -33.73 -42.84 3.74
C LEU A 58 -35.19 -43.02 4.18
N ILE A 59 -35.63 -42.20 5.15
CA ILE A 59 -37.02 -42.18 5.63
C ILE A 59 -37.97 -41.78 4.49
N LEU A 60 -37.62 -40.79 3.70
CA LEU A 60 -38.40 -40.37 2.52
C LEU A 60 -38.56 -41.53 1.52
N ALA A 61 -37.48 -42.24 1.23
CA ALA A 61 -37.53 -43.40 0.34
C ALA A 61 -38.45 -44.53 0.89
N ILE A 62 -38.34 -44.82 2.20
CA ILE A 62 -39.19 -45.81 2.87
C ILE A 62 -40.66 -45.36 2.86
N ASN A 63 -40.94 -44.08 3.10
CA ASN A 63 -42.30 -43.54 3.09
C ASN A 63 -42.92 -43.61 1.69
N ILE A 64 -42.17 -43.36 0.62
CA ILE A 64 -42.65 -43.51 -0.75
C ILE A 64 -42.97 -44.94 -1.07
N VAL A 65 -42.03 -45.86 -0.85
CA VAL A 65 -42.21 -47.28 -1.19
C VAL A 65 -43.30 -47.92 -0.31
N GLY A 66 -43.20 -47.70 1.00
CA GLY A 66 -44.19 -48.24 1.97
C GLY A 66 -45.58 -47.65 1.75
N GLY A 67 -45.67 -46.34 1.45
CA GLY A 67 -46.93 -45.67 1.15
C GLY A 67 -47.62 -46.24 -0.10
N ILE A 68 -46.88 -46.45 -1.19
CA ILE A 68 -47.44 -47.06 -2.41
C ILE A 68 -47.93 -48.47 -2.14
N ILE A 69 -47.16 -49.31 -1.44
CA ILE A 69 -47.56 -50.67 -1.06
C ILE A 69 -48.82 -50.62 -0.23
N LEU A 70 -48.90 -49.79 0.77
CA LEU A 70 -50.06 -49.65 1.66
C LEU A 70 -51.30 -49.15 0.90
N GLY A 71 -51.12 -48.21 -0.03
CA GLY A 71 -52.19 -47.69 -0.90
C GLY A 71 -52.79 -48.77 -1.79
N VAL A 72 -51.95 -49.62 -2.38
CA VAL A 72 -52.38 -50.66 -3.27
C VAL A 72 -52.98 -51.84 -2.49
N VAL A 73 -52.33 -52.31 -1.41
CA VAL A 73 -52.74 -53.52 -0.67
C VAL A 73 -53.88 -53.23 0.28
N SER A 74 -53.80 -52.17 1.10
CA SER A 74 -54.81 -51.85 2.12
C SER A 74 -55.98 -51.05 1.59
N HIS A 75 -55.69 -50.01 0.76
CA HIS A 75 -56.74 -49.13 0.27
C HIS A 75 -57.26 -49.50 -1.12
N LYS A 76 -56.72 -50.56 -1.76
CA LYS A 76 -57.10 -51.07 -3.07
C LYS A 76 -57.12 -50.00 -4.18
N LEU A 77 -56.24 -48.99 -4.07
CA LEU A 77 -56.11 -47.98 -5.07
C LEU A 77 -55.35 -48.49 -6.30
N ALA A 78 -55.63 -47.93 -7.47
CA ALA A 78 -54.82 -48.18 -8.65
C ALA A 78 -53.36 -47.68 -8.38
N ILE A 79 -52.36 -48.39 -8.93
CA ILE A 79 -50.93 -48.08 -8.69
C ILE A 79 -50.62 -46.62 -9.01
N GLY A 80 -51.18 -46.06 -10.11
CA GLY A 80 -50.95 -44.66 -10.46
C GLY A 80 -51.55 -43.68 -9.44
N GLU A 81 -52.72 -43.95 -8.92
CA GLU A 81 -53.42 -43.13 -7.93
C GLU A 81 -52.73 -43.20 -6.54
N ALA A 82 -52.32 -44.42 -6.14
CA ALA A 82 -51.54 -44.65 -4.94
C ALA A 82 -50.17 -43.92 -5.02
N ALA A 83 -49.46 -44.02 -6.14
CA ALA A 83 -48.19 -43.37 -6.34
C ALA A 83 -48.36 -41.84 -6.28
N GLN A 84 -49.32 -41.25 -6.97
CA GLN A 84 -49.56 -39.82 -6.95
C GLN A 84 -49.87 -39.30 -5.55
N THR A 85 -50.71 -39.99 -4.79
CA THR A 85 -51.11 -39.58 -3.44
C THR A 85 -49.96 -39.70 -2.44
N TYR A 86 -49.31 -40.86 -2.38
CA TYR A 86 -48.27 -41.11 -1.36
C TYR A 86 -46.94 -40.49 -1.65
N ILE A 87 -46.55 -40.27 -2.95
CA ILE A 87 -45.36 -39.50 -3.29
C ILE A 87 -45.55 -38.03 -2.89
N LEU A 88 -46.75 -37.45 -3.17
CA LEU A 88 -47.03 -36.08 -2.80
C LEU A 88 -47.00 -35.85 -1.29
N LEU A 89 -47.58 -36.79 -0.52
CA LEU A 89 -47.54 -36.76 0.95
C LEU A 89 -46.12 -36.93 1.49
N ALA A 90 -45.37 -37.91 0.95
CA ALA A 90 -43.99 -38.15 1.39
C ALA A 90 -43.04 -36.99 1.08
N ILE A 91 -43.17 -36.33 -0.08
CA ILE A 91 -42.40 -35.12 -0.42
C ILE A 91 -42.76 -33.98 0.54
N GLY A 92 -44.05 -33.81 0.84
CA GLY A 92 -44.50 -32.77 1.79
C GLY A 92 -43.93 -32.96 3.18
N ASP A 93 -43.98 -34.19 3.70
CA ASP A 93 -43.41 -34.58 5.00
C ASP A 93 -41.87 -34.39 5.01
N GLY A 94 -41.17 -34.86 3.97
CA GLY A 94 -39.73 -34.72 3.84
C GLY A 94 -39.26 -33.26 3.77
N LEU A 95 -39.99 -32.38 3.05
CA LEU A 95 -39.68 -30.96 3.01
C LEU A 95 -39.83 -30.28 4.37
N VAL A 96 -40.88 -30.58 5.12
CA VAL A 96 -41.08 -30.02 6.46
C VAL A 96 -40.02 -30.52 7.44
N ALA A 97 -39.66 -31.80 7.39
CA ALA A 97 -38.61 -32.36 8.23
C ALA A 97 -37.22 -31.79 7.96
N GLN A 98 -36.95 -31.32 6.74
CA GLN A 98 -35.64 -30.72 6.39
C GLN A 98 -35.46 -29.28 6.88
N ILE A 99 -36.52 -28.54 7.22
CA ILE A 99 -36.43 -27.13 7.65
C ILE A 99 -35.54 -26.98 8.91
N PRO A 100 -35.72 -27.75 10.01
CA PRO A 100 -34.86 -27.64 11.18
C PRO A 100 -33.38 -27.97 10.88
N ALA A 101 -33.11 -28.99 10.07
CA ALA A 101 -31.78 -29.42 9.69
C ALA A 101 -31.06 -28.32 8.89
N LEU A 102 -31.78 -27.65 7.99
CA LEU A 102 -31.26 -26.55 7.18
C LEU A 102 -30.94 -25.32 8.05
N LEU A 103 -31.80 -24.96 8.99
CA LEU A 103 -31.57 -23.88 9.95
C LEU A 103 -30.36 -24.18 10.85
N LEU A 104 -30.23 -25.42 11.34
CA LEU A 104 -29.11 -25.84 12.15
C LEU A 104 -27.80 -25.84 11.36
N SER A 105 -27.83 -26.25 10.10
CA SER A 105 -26.67 -26.19 9.19
C SER A 105 -26.19 -24.77 8.94
N ILE A 106 -27.11 -23.83 8.71
CA ILE A 106 -26.77 -22.40 8.54
C ILE A 106 -26.19 -21.83 9.83
N ALA A 107 -26.78 -22.14 10.99
CA ALA A 107 -26.27 -21.71 12.28
C ALA A 107 -24.86 -22.26 12.55
N ALA A 108 -24.64 -23.57 12.33
CA ALA A 108 -23.34 -24.20 12.48
C ALA A 108 -22.29 -23.58 11.54
N ALA A 109 -22.63 -23.37 10.26
CA ALA A 109 -21.74 -22.73 9.29
C ALA A 109 -21.38 -21.30 9.72
N SER A 110 -22.34 -20.51 10.21
CA SER A 110 -22.12 -19.15 10.69
C SER A 110 -21.19 -19.10 11.91
N ILE A 111 -21.27 -20.09 12.80
CA ILE A 111 -20.42 -20.18 13.99
C ILE A 111 -18.99 -20.63 13.62
N VAL A 112 -18.84 -21.62 12.71
CA VAL A 112 -17.54 -22.17 12.31
C VAL A 112 -16.73 -21.18 11.45
N THR A 113 -17.40 -20.42 10.58
CA THR A 113 -16.74 -19.46 9.68
C THR A 113 -16.42 -18.12 10.36
N ARG A 114 -16.66 -17.98 11.65
CA ARG A 114 -16.40 -16.75 12.41
C ARG A 114 -14.91 -16.44 12.44
N VAL A 115 -14.49 -15.45 11.68
CA VAL A 115 -13.19 -14.79 11.85
C VAL A 115 -13.27 -13.92 13.11
N LYS A 116 -12.24 -13.91 13.96
CA LYS A 116 -12.11 -12.99 15.10
C LYS A 116 -12.15 -11.55 14.58
N SER A 117 -13.33 -10.95 14.53
CA SER A 117 -13.51 -9.52 14.30
C SER A 117 -14.06 -8.89 15.58
N GLU A 118 -13.60 -7.69 15.90
CA GLU A 118 -14.02 -6.94 17.09
C GLU A 118 -15.51 -6.52 17.06
N GLN A 119 -16.24 -6.83 15.98
CA GLN A 119 -17.65 -6.50 15.83
C GLN A 119 -18.56 -7.63 16.36
N ASP A 120 -19.50 -7.25 17.19
CA ASP A 120 -20.51 -8.12 17.80
C ASP A 120 -21.39 -8.80 16.73
N LEU A 121 -21.70 -10.10 16.91
CA LEU A 121 -22.51 -10.90 15.98
C LEU A 121 -23.87 -10.27 15.72
N SER A 122 -24.47 -9.67 16.75
CA SER A 122 -25.75 -8.95 16.66
C SER A 122 -25.68 -7.78 15.68
N GLY A 123 -24.54 -7.05 15.65
CA GLY A 123 -24.31 -5.95 14.73
C GLY A 123 -24.14 -6.39 13.28
N GLN A 124 -23.45 -7.51 13.03
CA GLN A 124 -23.28 -8.04 11.66
C GLN A 124 -24.59 -8.58 11.08
N VAL A 125 -25.35 -9.34 11.87
CA VAL A 125 -26.67 -9.82 11.46
C VAL A 125 -27.63 -8.66 11.24
N ALA A 126 -27.66 -7.67 12.14
CA ALA A 126 -28.47 -6.48 11.98
C ALA A 126 -28.12 -5.68 10.73
N ASN A 127 -26.82 -5.58 10.37
CA ASN A 127 -26.38 -4.91 9.16
C ASN A 127 -26.75 -5.66 7.86
N GLN A 128 -26.69 -7.00 7.87
CA GLN A 128 -27.07 -7.80 6.71
C GLN A 128 -28.58 -7.79 6.47
N PHE A 129 -29.38 -8.01 7.52
CA PHE A 129 -30.84 -7.99 7.43
C PHE A 129 -31.43 -6.56 7.42
N GLY A 130 -30.69 -5.55 7.90
CA GLY A 130 -31.04 -4.15 7.85
C GLY A 130 -30.90 -3.50 6.46
N SER A 131 -30.28 -4.18 5.52
CA SER A 131 -30.11 -3.68 4.15
C SER A 131 -31.38 -3.92 3.32
N GLY A 132 -32.08 -2.88 2.96
CA GLY A 132 -33.30 -2.96 2.11
C GLY A 132 -33.05 -3.62 0.76
N ARG A 133 -31.79 -3.63 0.27
CA ARG A 133 -31.41 -4.31 -0.99
C ARG A 133 -31.53 -5.83 -0.92
N ALA A 134 -31.36 -6.44 0.26
CA ALA A 134 -31.48 -7.88 0.45
C ALA A 134 -32.95 -8.36 0.35
N TRP A 135 -33.89 -7.54 0.77
CA TRP A 135 -35.31 -7.88 0.80
C TRP A 135 -36.03 -7.76 -0.56
N VAL A 136 -35.49 -6.98 -1.51
CA VAL A 136 -36.08 -6.81 -2.84
C VAL A 136 -36.14 -8.12 -3.63
N PRO A 137 -35.03 -8.90 -3.78
CA PRO A 137 -35.08 -10.20 -4.47
C PRO A 137 -36.05 -11.19 -3.82
N VAL A 138 -36.10 -11.21 -2.49
CA VAL A 138 -37.00 -12.09 -1.74
C VAL A 138 -38.47 -11.75 -2.05
N ALA A 139 -38.83 -10.47 -2.01
CA ALA A 139 -40.19 -10.04 -2.35
C ALA A 139 -40.58 -10.37 -3.79
N VAL A 140 -39.66 -10.20 -4.74
CA VAL A 140 -39.89 -10.50 -6.16
C VAL A 140 -40.08 -11.99 -6.40
N ILE A 141 -39.21 -12.84 -5.85
CA ILE A 141 -39.29 -14.29 -6.00
C ILE A 141 -40.55 -14.85 -5.35
N MET A 142 -40.86 -14.43 -4.11
CA MET A 142 -42.08 -14.85 -3.42
C MET A 142 -43.35 -14.35 -4.13
N GLY A 143 -43.32 -13.12 -4.65
CA GLY A 143 -44.43 -12.59 -5.45
C GLY A 143 -44.67 -13.39 -6.73
N PHE A 144 -43.61 -13.74 -7.45
CA PHE A 144 -43.67 -14.59 -8.62
C PHE A 144 -44.23 -15.97 -8.32
N LEU A 145 -43.71 -16.65 -7.26
CA LEU A 145 -44.19 -17.94 -6.79
C LEU A 145 -45.67 -17.89 -6.33
N GLY A 146 -46.07 -16.77 -5.72
CA GLY A 146 -47.47 -16.59 -5.28
C GLY A 146 -48.47 -16.42 -6.39
N ILE A 147 -48.08 -16.14 -7.64
CA ILE A 147 -48.98 -16.01 -8.80
C ILE A 147 -49.15 -17.36 -9.50
N LEU A 148 -48.25 -18.33 -9.33
CA LEU A 148 -48.31 -19.63 -10.00
C LEU A 148 -49.54 -20.44 -9.57
N PRO A 149 -50.32 -21.02 -10.55
CA PRO A 149 -51.46 -21.85 -10.21
C PRO A 149 -51.03 -23.10 -9.45
N GLY A 150 -51.77 -23.46 -8.38
CA GLY A 150 -51.46 -24.60 -7.54
C GLY A 150 -50.68 -24.29 -6.27
N MET A 151 -50.23 -23.05 -6.07
CA MET A 151 -49.52 -22.60 -4.85
C MET A 151 -50.52 -22.06 -3.81
N PRO A 152 -50.19 -22.15 -2.50
CA PRO A 152 -51.04 -21.63 -1.42
C PRO A 152 -50.98 -20.07 -1.40
N HIS A 153 -51.68 -19.42 -2.31
CA HIS A 153 -51.70 -17.97 -2.50
C HIS A 153 -51.97 -17.17 -1.21
N MET A 154 -52.84 -17.72 -0.33
CA MET A 154 -53.21 -17.12 0.95
C MET A 154 -52.01 -16.95 1.92
N ILE A 155 -50.93 -17.69 1.76
CA ILE A 155 -49.74 -17.64 2.61
C ILE A 155 -48.61 -16.88 1.89
N ILE A 156 -48.37 -17.20 0.61
CA ILE A 156 -47.20 -16.67 -0.12
C ILE A 156 -47.36 -15.19 -0.48
N LEU A 157 -48.55 -14.76 -0.93
CA LEU A 157 -48.79 -13.39 -1.32
C LEU A 157 -48.70 -12.39 -0.13
N PRO A 158 -49.27 -12.67 1.07
CA PRO A 158 -49.03 -11.80 2.23
C PRO A 158 -47.58 -11.77 2.67
N ALA A 159 -46.85 -12.88 2.62
CA ALA A 159 -45.44 -12.91 2.94
C ALA A 159 -44.59 -12.09 1.96
N ALA A 160 -44.88 -12.17 0.66
CA ALA A 160 -44.26 -11.33 -0.36
C ALA A 160 -44.55 -9.83 -0.14
N ALA A 161 -45.79 -9.49 0.25
CA ALA A 161 -46.18 -8.12 0.56
C ALA A 161 -45.46 -7.57 1.79
N ILE A 162 -45.29 -8.40 2.84
CA ILE A 162 -44.51 -8.04 4.04
C ILE A 162 -43.04 -7.81 3.68
N ALA A 163 -42.41 -8.72 2.90
CA ALA A 163 -41.02 -8.55 2.45
C ALA A 163 -40.84 -7.28 1.60
N GLY A 164 -41.79 -7.00 0.71
CA GLY A 164 -41.81 -5.78 -0.09
C GLY A 164 -41.97 -4.51 0.75
N TYR A 165 -42.82 -4.54 1.77
CA TYR A 165 -43.01 -3.43 2.71
C TYR A 165 -41.73 -3.18 3.53
N ILE A 166 -41.07 -4.23 4.01
CA ILE A 166 -39.80 -4.13 4.71
C ILE A 166 -38.73 -3.52 3.78
N ALA A 167 -38.61 -4.02 2.55
CA ALA A 167 -37.69 -3.47 1.55
C ALA A 167 -37.94 -1.97 1.30
N TRP A 168 -39.20 -1.58 1.12
CA TRP A 168 -39.59 -0.19 0.88
C TRP A 168 -39.28 0.70 2.08
N ARG A 169 -39.61 0.25 3.31
CA ARG A 169 -39.37 0.98 4.55
C ARG A 169 -37.87 1.19 4.80
N LEU A 170 -37.05 0.14 4.62
CA LEU A 170 -35.60 0.19 4.79
C LEU A 170 -34.93 1.07 3.72
N ASN A 171 -35.34 0.96 2.45
CA ASN A 171 -34.84 1.82 1.39
C ASN A 171 -35.26 3.29 1.58
N LYS A 172 -36.48 3.55 2.10
CA LYS A 172 -36.93 4.91 2.43
C LYS A 172 -36.13 5.47 3.62
N ALA A 173 -35.84 4.66 4.64
CA ALA A 173 -35.00 5.04 5.77
C ALA A 173 -33.55 5.32 5.33
N ALA A 174 -33.01 4.51 4.43
CA ALA A 174 -31.68 4.72 3.85
C ALA A 174 -31.62 6.00 2.97
N LYS A 175 -32.68 6.27 2.18
CA LYS A 175 -32.79 7.53 1.43
C LYS A 175 -32.96 8.75 2.33
N ASN A 176 -33.71 8.63 3.41
CA ASN A 176 -33.86 9.73 4.37
C ASN A 176 -32.56 9.96 5.17
N LYS A 177 -31.80 8.91 5.51
CA LYS A 177 -30.46 9.04 6.09
C LYS A 177 -29.42 9.64 5.11
N ALA A 178 -29.59 9.40 3.81
CA ALA A 178 -28.76 10.02 2.78
C ALA A 178 -29.19 11.46 2.44
N ALA A 179 -30.44 11.84 2.81
CA ALA A 179 -30.99 13.19 2.64
C ALA A 179 -30.91 14.04 3.92
N GLU A 180 -30.63 13.43 5.08
CA GLU A 180 -30.16 14.20 6.23
C GLU A 180 -28.74 14.68 5.91
N PRO A 181 -28.45 16.00 5.97
CA PRO A 181 -27.08 16.46 6.01
C PRO A 181 -26.39 15.63 7.10
N ALA A 182 -25.20 15.09 6.77
CA ALA A 182 -24.40 14.37 7.78
C ALA A 182 -24.53 15.13 9.10
N PRO A 183 -24.84 14.46 10.23
CA PRO A 183 -24.98 15.17 11.48
C PRO A 183 -23.78 16.09 11.58
N MET A 184 -24.05 17.40 11.61
CA MET A 184 -23.01 18.35 11.99
C MET A 184 -22.43 17.75 13.25
N PRO A 185 -21.11 17.56 13.33
CA PRO A 185 -20.49 17.05 14.54
C PRO A 185 -21.14 17.83 15.68
N GLU A 186 -21.76 17.14 16.63
CA GLU A 186 -22.27 17.77 17.85
C GLU A 186 -21.21 18.77 18.26
N PRO A 187 -21.58 20.03 18.57
CA PRO A 187 -20.57 21.00 18.95
C PRO A 187 -19.77 20.37 20.08
N ALA A 188 -18.53 20.01 19.73
CA ALA A 188 -17.61 19.35 20.64
C ALA A 188 -17.68 20.14 21.93
N ASN A 189 -17.98 19.47 23.03
CA ASN A 189 -18.07 20.15 24.33
C ASN A 189 -16.72 20.84 24.52
N PRO A 190 -16.63 22.18 24.47
CA PRO A 190 -15.35 22.91 24.41
C PRO A 190 -14.43 22.64 25.62
N ALA A 191 -14.91 21.86 26.57
CA ALA A 191 -14.17 21.45 27.76
C ALA A 191 -13.47 20.08 27.66
N LEU A 192 -13.75 19.28 26.64
CA LEU A 192 -13.10 17.98 26.44
C LEU A 192 -12.15 18.07 25.24
N ILE A 193 -10.85 18.18 25.53
CA ILE A 193 -9.79 18.08 24.53
C ILE A 193 -9.53 16.58 24.30
N GLU A 194 -9.87 16.07 23.14
CA GLU A 194 -9.52 14.72 22.71
C GLU A 194 -8.10 14.68 22.09
N TRP A 195 -7.48 13.52 22.07
CA TRP A 195 -6.17 13.35 21.44
C TRP A 195 -6.17 13.76 19.97
N ASN A 196 -7.31 13.60 19.28
CA ASN A 196 -7.49 14.03 17.88
C ASN A 196 -7.49 15.57 17.73
N ASP A 197 -7.76 16.32 18.78
CA ASP A 197 -7.73 17.79 18.78
C ASP A 197 -6.30 18.32 18.99
N VAL A 198 -5.45 17.51 19.63
CA VAL A 198 -4.06 17.90 19.96
C VAL A 198 -3.10 17.51 18.85
N SER A 199 -3.28 16.35 18.23
CA SER A 199 -2.47 15.92 17.10
C SER A 199 -3.33 15.19 16.08
N ASP A 200 -3.20 15.60 14.83
CA ASP A 200 -3.94 15.00 13.72
C ASP A 200 -3.58 13.54 13.43
N GLY A 201 -2.52 13.01 14.02
CA GLY A 201 -2.02 11.67 13.75
C GLY A 201 -1.69 11.38 12.28
N ALA A 202 -1.91 12.35 11.39
CA ALA A 202 -1.64 12.21 9.97
C ALA A 202 -0.15 12.43 9.70
N ILE A 203 0.51 11.40 9.15
CA ILE A 203 1.91 11.50 8.74
C ILE A 203 2.06 12.44 7.54
N LEU A 204 1.04 12.48 6.67
CA LEU A 204 1.06 13.25 5.42
C LEU A 204 -0.16 14.18 5.35
N GLY A 205 0.07 15.48 5.36
CA GLY A 205 -0.96 16.53 5.32
C GLY A 205 -0.83 17.42 4.10
N LEU A 206 -1.97 17.86 3.56
CA LEU A 206 -2.09 18.91 2.57
C LEU A 206 -3.08 19.95 3.10
N GLU A 207 -2.57 21.12 3.44
CA GLU A 207 -3.37 22.26 3.87
C GLU A 207 -3.64 23.16 2.68
N ILE A 208 -4.87 23.61 2.49
CA ILE A 208 -5.28 24.46 1.37
C ILE A 208 -5.99 25.73 1.86
N GLY A 209 -5.69 26.84 1.18
CA GLY A 209 -6.42 28.09 1.38
C GLY A 209 -7.86 28.02 0.84
N TYR A 210 -8.71 28.92 1.27
CA TYR A 210 -10.15 28.86 0.97
C TYR A 210 -10.48 28.98 -0.54
N GLY A 211 -9.64 29.63 -1.34
CA GLY A 211 -9.80 29.72 -2.79
C GLY A 211 -9.62 28.36 -3.52
N LEU A 212 -8.92 27.42 -2.88
CA LEU A 212 -8.61 26.12 -3.45
C LEU A 212 -9.62 25.02 -3.08
N ILE A 213 -10.63 25.33 -2.26
CA ILE A 213 -11.66 24.36 -1.83
C ILE A 213 -12.38 23.74 -3.05
N SER A 214 -12.51 24.50 -4.14
CA SER A 214 -13.11 24.02 -5.37
C SER A 214 -12.40 22.80 -5.98
N LEU A 215 -11.10 22.60 -5.72
CA LEU A 215 -10.30 21.49 -6.23
C LEU A 215 -10.54 20.17 -5.49
N VAL A 216 -11.07 20.25 -4.26
CA VAL A 216 -11.34 19.09 -3.39
C VAL A 216 -12.84 18.83 -3.20
N ASP A 217 -13.73 19.71 -3.70
CA ASP A 217 -15.18 19.57 -3.58
C ASP A 217 -15.68 18.36 -4.36
N GLU A 218 -16.28 17.39 -3.66
CA GLU A 218 -16.88 16.18 -4.24
C GLU A 218 -17.97 16.49 -5.26
N ARG A 219 -18.71 17.62 -5.07
CA ARG A 219 -19.77 18.04 -6.00
C ARG A 219 -19.23 18.42 -7.38
N LYS A 220 -17.96 18.83 -7.45
CA LYS A 220 -17.22 19.14 -8.67
C LYS A 220 -16.32 17.98 -9.16
N GLY A 221 -16.47 16.80 -8.54
CA GLY A 221 -15.72 15.59 -8.91
C GLY A 221 -14.35 15.47 -8.24
N ALA A 222 -14.02 16.35 -7.28
CA ALA A 222 -12.78 16.34 -6.47
C ALA A 222 -11.52 16.00 -7.29
N PRO A 223 -11.16 16.78 -8.33
CA PRO A 223 -10.10 16.40 -9.28
C PRO A 223 -8.74 16.20 -8.60
N LEU A 224 -8.43 16.96 -7.54
CA LEU A 224 -7.19 16.82 -6.80
C LEU A 224 -7.15 15.51 -6.01
N MET A 225 -8.25 15.08 -5.37
CA MET A 225 -8.29 13.84 -4.59
C MET A 225 -8.09 12.60 -5.45
N ALA A 226 -8.63 12.59 -6.66
CA ALA A 226 -8.43 11.49 -7.61
C ALA A 226 -6.95 11.37 -8.01
N ARG A 227 -6.27 12.51 -8.26
CA ARG A 227 -4.84 12.55 -8.60
C ARG A 227 -3.97 12.13 -7.42
N ILE A 228 -4.23 12.62 -6.21
CA ILE A 228 -3.54 12.22 -4.97
C ILE A 228 -3.60 10.70 -4.80
N THR A 229 -4.79 10.11 -4.98
CA THR A 229 -4.96 8.64 -4.88
C THR A 229 -4.16 7.90 -5.94
N GLY A 230 -4.11 8.41 -7.17
CA GLY A 230 -3.31 7.87 -8.27
C GLY A 230 -1.81 7.87 -7.96
N ILE A 231 -1.29 9.04 -7.55
CA ILE A 231 0.12 9.25 -7.18
C ILE A 231 0.50 8.35 -6.01
N ARG A 232 -0.30 8.32 -4.95
CA ARG A 232 -0.06 7.48 -3.79
C ARG A 232 0.05 5.99 -4.15
N ARG A 233 -0.80 5.51 -5.09
CA ARG A 233 -0.72 4.13 -5.61
C ARG A 233 0.55 3.89 -6.43
N GLN A 234 0.94 4.84 -7.26
CA GLN A 234 2.16 4.77 -8.06
C GLN A 234 3.40 4.75 -7.15
N LEU A 235 3.53 5.72 -6.24
CA LEU A 235 4.65 5.81 -5.30
C LEU A 235 4.76 4.59 -4.39
N SER A 236 3.63 4.03 -3.93
CA SER A 236 3.66 2.80 -3.14
C SER A 236 4.26 1.63 -3.92
N LYS A 237 4.00 1.54 -5.23
CA LYS A 237 4.63 0.54 -6.10
C LYS A 237 6.11 0.82 -6.37
N GLU A 238 6.47 2.10 -6.48
CA GLU A 238 7.85 2.53 -6.72
C GLU A 238 8.73 2.36 -5.50
N LEU A 239 8.26 2.80 -4.35
CA LEU A 239 9.00 2.74 -3.09
C LEU A 239 8.99 1.35 -2.45
N GLY A 240 7.99 0.51 -2.74
CA GLY A 240 7.86 -0.85 -2.22
C GLY A 240 7.18 -0.94 -0.84
N PHE A 241 6.54 0.12 -0.38
CA PHE A 241 5.69 0.11 0.82
C PHE A 241 4.47 1.01 0.62
N VAL A 242 3.44 0.83 1.45
CA VAL A 242 2.20 1.61 1.31
C VAL A 242 2.41 3.01 1.86
N VAL A 243 2.41 4.01 0.97
CA VAL A 243 2.48 5.43 1.33
C VAL A 243 1.26 5.79 2.19
N PRO A 244 1.43 6.47 3.34
CA PRO A 244 0.33 6.89 4.21
C PRO A 244 -0.76 7.68 3.49
N MET A 245 -1.95 7.74 4.08
CA MET A 245 -3.04 8.53 3.52
C MET A 245 -2.72 10.02 3.63
N VAL A 246 -2.92 10.76 2.53
CA VAL A 246 -2.81 12.22 2.51
C VAL A 246 -4.09 12.80 3.12
N ARG A 247 -3.97 13.51 4.21
CA ARG A 247 -5.09 14.23 4.83
C ARG A 247 -5.16 15.64 4.30
N VAL A 248 -6.23 15.93 3.58
CA VAL A 248 -6.47 17.28 3.06
C VAL A 248 -7.34 18.06 4.04
N LYS A 249 -6.89 19.28 4.40
CA LYS A 249 -7.59 20.19 5.31
C LYS A 249 -7.61 21.59 4.74
N ASP A 250 -8.69 22.31 4.99
CA ASP A 250 -8.73 23.76 4.83
C ASP A 250 -8.01 24.43 6.01
N ASN A 251 -7.21 25.44 5.69
CA ASN A 251 -6.50 26.25 6.68
C ASN A 251 -6.72 27.74 6.39
N LEU A 252 -7.50 28.37 7.27
CA LEU A 252 -7.86 29.79 7.15
C LEU A 252 -6.70 30.74 7.47
N ALA A 253 -5.58 30.23 7.99
CA ALA A 253 -4.38 31.01 8.22
C ALA A 253 -3.51 31.15 6.95
N LEU A 254 -3.79 30.34 5.90
CA LEU A 254 -3.14 30.44 4.60
C LEU A 254 -3.80 31.51 3.74
N GLU A 255 -3.03 32.06 2.79
CA GLU A 255 -3.59 32.90 1.75
C GLU A 255 -4.60 32.13 0.89
N PRO A 256 -5.55 32.82 0.22
CA PRO A 256 -6.65 32.14 -0.49
C PRO A 256 -6.21 31.07 -1.48
N ASN A 257 -5.14 31.34 -2.21
CA ASN A 257 -4.62 30.50 -3.29
C ASN A 257 -3.37 29.72 -2.88
N GLN A 258 -2.99 29.77 -1.62
CA GLN A 258 -1.83 29.08 -1.07
C GLN A 258 -2.19 27.64 -0.66
N TYR A 259 -1.26 26.72 -0.87
CA TYR A 259 -1.30 25.39 -0.29
C TYR A 259 0.02 25.10 0.42
N ARG A 260 -0.04 24.16 1.37
CA ARG A 260 1.10 23.73 2.17
C ARG A 260 1.08 22.21 2.34
N ILE A 261 2.24 21.60 2.17
CA ILE A 261 2.44 20.14 2.33
C ILE A 261 3.25 19.91 3.59
N THR A 262 2.73 19.03 4.47
CA THR A 262 3.37 18.66 5.73
C THR A 262 3.66 17.17 5.79
N ILE A 263 4.83 16.80 6.29
CA ILE A 263 5.23 15.41 6.56
C ILE A 263 5.61 15.32 8.03
N ALA A 264 4.99 14.42 8.78
CA ALA A 264 5.17 14.26 10.23
C ALA A 264 5.06 15.59 11.01
N GLY A 265 4.17 16.49 10.57
CA GLY A 265 3.96 17.81 11.19
C GLY A 265 4.97 18.89 10.75
N VAL A 266 5.96 18.55 9.93
CA VAL A 266 6.93 19.52 9.39
C VAL A 266 6.48 20.00 8.01
N VAL A 267 6.51 21.31 7.78
CA VAL A 267 6.25 21.89 6.47
C VAL A 267 7.43 21.58 5.55
N VAL A 268 7.17 20.83 4.47
CA VAL A 268 8.18 20.44 3.49
C VAL A 268 8.06 21.19 2.17
N GLY A 269 6.91 21.79 1.91
CA GLY A 269 6.69 22.62 0.72
C GLY A 269 5.44 23.47 0.85
N GLU A 270 5.47 24.64 0.25
CA GLU A 270 4.32 25.54 0.13
C GLU A 270 4.45 26.34 -1.18
N ASP A 271 3.32 26.67 -1.79
CA ASP A 271 3.27 27.50 -2.98
C ASP A 271 1.86 28.06 -3.21
N GLU A 272 1.71 28.88 -4.25
CA GLU A 272 0.45 29.48 -4.68
C GLU A 272 0.02 28.94 -6.05
N ILE A 273 -1.28 28.63 -6.19
CA ILE A 273 -1.88 28.21 -7.46
C ILE A 273 -3.19 28.95 -7.71
N TRP A 274 -3.51 29.18 -8.97
CA TRP A 274 -4.75 29.82 -9.40
C TRP A 274 -5.69 28.76 -10.00
N PRO A 275 -6.82 28.43 -9.32
CA PRO A 275 -7.69 27.32 -9.71
C PRO A 275 -8.36 27.49 -11.06
N ASP A 276 -8.51 28.74 -11.53
CA ASP A 276 -9.18 29.06 -12.80
C ASP A 276 -8.21 29.26 -13.97
N ASP A 277 -6.89 29.28 -13.73
CA ASP A 277 -5.84 29.46 -14.72
C ASP A 277 -5.10 28.15 -15.01
N LEU A 278 -4.26 28.14 -16.04
CA LEU A 278 -3.38 27.03 -16.41
C LEU A 278 -1.92 27.47 -16.26
N LEU A 279 -1.05 26.57 -15.81
CA LEU A 279 0.38 26.83 -15.72
C LEU A 279 1.06 26.42 -17.03
N ALA A 280 1.69 27.37 -17.71
CA ALA A 280 2.51 27.17 -18.90
C ALA A 280 3.98 27.12 -18.48
N LEU A 281 4.60 25.93 -18.55
CA LEU A 281 5.98 25.66 -18.16
C LEU A 281 6.91 25.91 -19.33
N ASP A 282 8.03 26.60 -19.10
CA ASP A 282 9.11 26.73 -20.07
C ASP A 282 9.85 25.39 -20.22
N SER A 283 9.73 24.77 -21.39
CA SER A 283 10.41 23.53 -21.74
C SER A 283 11.83 23.73 -22.31
N GLY A 284 12.33 24.97 -22.34
CA GLY A 284 13.65 25.32 -22.87
C GLY A 284 13.74 25.47 -24.40
N ALA A 285 12.62 25.34 -25.11
CA ALA A 285 12.52 25.45 -26.57
C ALA A 285 11.37 26.41 -26.98
N LEU A 286 11.33 27.59 -26.38
CA LEU A 286 10.28 28.57 -26.64
C LEU A 286 10.47 29.26 -28.00
N GLU A 287 9.41 29.29 -28.81
CA GLU A 287 9.34 30.05 -30.08
C GLU A 287 8.58 31.37 -29.93
N GLY A 288 8.04 31.65 -28.73
CA GLY A 288 7.29 32.90 -28.46
C GLY A 288 7.03 33.12 -26.98
N THR A 289 6.48 34.28 -26.62
CA THR A 289 6.07 34.63 -25.25
C THR A 289 4.56 34.70 -25.17
N VAL A 290 4.00 34.21 -24.04
CA VAL A 290 2.57 34.28 -23.78
C VAL A 290 2.28 35.24 -22.64
N SER A 291 1.20 36.02 -22.78
CA SER A 291 0.79 36.96 -21.75
C SER A 291 0.14 36.26 -20.57
N GLY A 292 0.62 36.54 -19.37
CA GLY A 292 0.09 35.96 -18.14
C GLY A 292 0.83 36.46 -16.91
N ARG A 293 0.66 35.78 -15.79
CA ARG A 293 1.34 36.07 -14.54
C ARG A 293 2.60 35.20 -14.46
N GLU A 294 3.75 35.85 -14.42
CA GLU A 294 5.02 35.15 -14.21
C GLU A 294 5.05 34.42 -12.87
N ALA A 295 5.55 33.22 -12.89
CA ALA A 295 5.66 32.32 -11.73
C ALA A 295 6.84 31.36 -11.93
N LYS A 296 7.11 30.54 -10.91
CA LYS A 296 8.01 29.38 -11.01
C LYS A 296 7.23 28.13 -10.70
N ASP A 297 7.58 27.06 -11.40
CA ASP A 297 7.02 25.74 -11.06
C ASP A 297 7.50 25.29 -9.69
N PRO A 298 6.60 24.96 -8.75
CA PRO A 298 6.97 24.56 -7.39
C PRO A 298 7.76 23.25 -7.32
N THR A 299 7.68 22.43 -8.37
CA THR A 299 8.32 21.12 -8.42
C THR A 299 9.77 21.22 -8.84
N PHE A 300 10.04 21.83 -9.99
CA PHE A 300 11.36 21.83 -10.62
C PHE A 300 12.02 23.22 -10.61
N GLY A 301 11.31 24.24 -10.14
CA GLY A 301 11.80 25.63 -10.15
C GLY A 301 11.95 26.25 -11.54
N LEU A 302 11.32 25.64 -12.56
CA LEU A 302 11.33 26.13 -13.93
C LEU A 302 10.56 27.43 -14.04
N ASP A 303 10.97 28.30 -14.96
CA ASP A 303 10.22 29.50 -15.26
C ASP A 303 8.88 29.15 -15.91
N ALA A 304 7.81 29.77 -15.44
CA ALA A 304 6.45 29.43 -15.82
C ALA A 304 5.55 30.66 -15.85
N VAL A 305 4.41 30.57 -16.53
CA VAL A 305 3.44 31.66 -16.62
C VAL A 305 2.03 31.11 -16.38
N TRP A 306 1.29 31.70 -15.44
CA TRP A 306 -0.13 31.43 -15.28
C TRP A 306 -0.93 32.14 -16.37
N ILE A 307 -1.63 31.36 -17.20
CA ILE A 307 -2.37 31.82 -18.37
C ILE A 307 -3.86 31.51 -18.23
N SER A 308 -4.70 32.35 -18.84
CA SER A 308 -6.13 32.02 -18.97
C SER A 308 -6.32 30.76 -19.84
N PRO A 309 -7.34 29.92 -19.55
CA PRO A 309 -7.67 28.73 -20.36
C PRO A 309 -7.85 29.02 -21.87
N ASN A 310 -8.25 30.24 -22.21
CA ASN A 310 -8.41 30.68 -23.61
C ASN A 310 -7.07 30.74 -24.36
N ASN A 311 -5.96 31.01 -23.68
CA ASN A 311 -4.62 31.16 -24.26
C ASN A 311 -3.88 29.80 -24.35
N ARG A 312 -4.52 28.70 -23.97
CA ARG A 312 -3.92 27.37 -23.98
C ARG A 312 -3.30 26.98 -25.32
N THR A 313 -4.05 27.22 -26.42
CA THR A 313 -3.60 26.85 -27.77
C THR A 313 -2.38 27.69 -28.19
N GLU A 314 -2.38 28.97 -27.87
CA GLU A 314 -1.27 29.89 -28.14
C GLU A 314 -0.01 29.47 -27.39
N ALA A 315 -0.14 29.12 -26.08
CA ALA A 315 0.96 28.66 -25.26
C ALA A 315 1.59 27.36 -25.80
N VAL A 316 0.76 26.39 -26.21
CA VAL A 316 1.25 25.14 -26.80
C VAL A 316 1.97 25.37 -28.13
N ILE A 317 1.49 26.28 -28.98
CA ILE A 317 2.15 26.66 -30.24
C ILE A 317 3.48 27.36 -29.97
N ALA A 318 3.56 28.20 -28.91
CA ALA A 318 4.76 28.87 -28.49
C ALA A 318 5.80 27.95 -27.82
N GLY A 319 5.52 26.65 -27.66
CA GLY A 319 6.44 25.65 -27.10
C GLY A 319 6.32 25.42 -25.60
N TYR A 320 5.33 26.01 -24.93
CA TYR A 320 5.09 25.76 -23.50
C TYR A 320 4.40 24.42 -23.25
N THR A 321 4.75 23.77 -22.13
CA THR A 321 3.98 22.64 -21.61
C THR A 321 2.91 23.15 -20.66
N VAL A 322 1.63 22.97 -21.02
CA VAL A 322 0.50 23.53 -20.26
C VAL A 322 -0.14 22.49 -19.36
N VAL A 323 -0.16 22.76 -18.05
CA VAL A 323 -0.70 21.89 -17.01
C VAL A 323 -1.81 22.57 -16.20
N ASP A 324 -2.74 21.78 -15.67
CA ASP A 324 -3.84 22.27 -14.84
C ASP A 324 -3.41 22.34 -13.33
N PRO A 325 -4.04 23.21 -12.53
CA PRO A 325 -3.66 23.43 -11.13
C PRO A 325 -3.66 22.15 -10.27
N PRO A 326 -4.65 21.23 -10.36
CA PRO A 326 -4.59 19.97 -9.64
C PRO A 326 -3.36 19.12 -9.98
N THR A 327 -2.86 19.19 -11.23
CA THR A 327 -1.63 18.50 -11.64
C THR A 327 -0.40 19.13 -11.01
N VAL A 328 -0.32 20.44 -10.94
CA VAL A 328 0.80 21.17 -10.30
C VAL A 328 0.95 20.72 -8.84
N VAL A 329 -0.14 20.79 -8.04
CA VAL A 329 -0.11 20.35 -6.64
C VAL A 329 0.25 18.88 -6.52
N ALA A 330 -0.35 18.04 -7.38
CA ALA A 330 -0.14 16.61 -7.36
C ALA A 330 1.31 16.23 -7.72
N THR A 331 1.95 16.92 -8.68
CA THR A 331 3.34 16.69 -9.06
C THR A 331 4.29 17.16 -7.96
N HIS A 332 4.04 18.31 -7.35
CA HIS A 332 4.82 18.80 -6.21
C HIS A 332 4.72 17.85 -5.01
N LEU A 333 3.50 17.38 -4.69
CA LEU A 333 3.28 16.39 -3.65
C LEU A 333 4.03 15.07 -3.95
N ASN A 334 3.99 14.60 -5.20
CA ASN A 334 4.70 13.39 -5.65
C ASN A 334 6.21 13.50 -5.38
N GLN A 335 6.82 14.60 -5.78
CA GLN A 335 8.25 14.85 -5.59
C GLN A 335 8.61 14.92 -4.10
N LEU A 336 7.85 15.68 -3.30
CA LEU A 336 8.12 15.81 -1.87
C LEU A 336 7.96 14.48 -1.11
N ILE A 337 6.98 13.65 -1.48
CA ILE A 337 6.82 12.30 -0.93
C ILE A 337 8.02 11.42 -1.31
N ALA A 338 8.46 11.45 -2.56
CA ALA A 338 9.60 10.66 -3.01
C ALA A 338 10.90 11.07 -2.29
N MET A 339 11.15 12.38 -2.15
CA MET A 339 12.34 12.91 -1.47
C MET A 339 12.36 12.61 0.04
N ASN A 340 11.19 12.55 0.68
CA ASN A 340 11.04 12.33 2.12
C ASN A 340 10.48 10.94 2.47
N ALA A 341 10.66 9.95 1.60
CA ALA A 341 10.13 8.61 1.79
C ALA A 341 10.58 7.96 3.11
N SER A 342 11.80 8.27 3.57
CA SER A 342 12.35 7.78 4.85
C SER A 342 11.57 8.26 6.07
N GLU A 343 10.98 9.47 6.05
CA GLU A 343 10.22 10.03 7.17
C GLU A 343 8.84 9.36 7.33
N MET A 344 8.35 8.73 6.27
CA MET A 344 7.06 8.04 6.25
C MET A 344 7.17 6.55 6.58
N PHE A 345 8.38 6.03 6.74
CA PHE A 345 8.62 4.63 7.01
C PHE A 345 8.93 4.40 8.49
N GLY A 346 8.01 3.81 9.21
CA GLY A 346 8.11 3.52 10.64
C GLY A 346 8.23 2.03 10.96
N LEU A 347 8.03 1.70 12.24
CA LEU A 347 8.02 0.32 12.74
C LEU A 347 6.81 -0.47 12.21
N ASP A 348 5.67 0.21 12.03
CA ASP A 348 4.44 -0.42 11.54
C ASP A 348 4.57 -0.82 10.06
N GLU A 349 5.20 0.01 9.24
CA GLU A 349 5.48 -0.30 7.83
C GLU A 349 6.48 -1.46 7.73
N ALA A 350 7.53 -1.45 8.54
CA ALA A 350 8.50 -2.55 8.60
C ALA A 350 7.84 -3.86 9.00
N ARG A 351 6.96 -3.84 10.02
CA ARG A 351 6.21 -5.03 10.44
C ARG A 351 5.30 -5.55 9.33
N LYS A 352 4.53 -4.67 8.68
CA LYS A 352 3.65 -5.07 7.57
C LYS A 352 4.43 -5.70 6.40
N LEU A 353 5.61 -5.16 6.07
CA LEU A 353 6.47 -5.76 5.04
C LEU A 353 6.97 -7.14 5.45
N LEU A 354 7.39 -7.33 6.70
CA LEU A 354 7.81 -8.63 7.23
C LEU A 354 6.65 -9.63 7.26
N ASP A 355 5.45 -9.22 7.70
CA ASP A 355 4.28 -10.07 7.73
C ASP A 355 3.90 -10.54 6.31
N ASN A 356 3.91 -9.65 5.32
CA ASN A 356 3.69 -10.01 3.92
C ASN A 356 4.80 -10.94 3.37
N LEU A 357 6.05 -10.73 3.77
CA LEU A 357 7.16 -11.60 3.36
C LEU A 357 7.09 -12.97 4.03
N LYS A 358 6.57 -13.05 5.25
CA LYS A 358 6.44 -14.29 6.02
C LYS A 358 5.55 -15.31 5.32
N ASP A 359 4.50 -14.87 4.61
CA ASP A 359 3.63 -15.74 3.83
C ASP A 359 4.38 -16.43 2.69
N ALA A 360 5.36 -15.75 2.08
CA ALA A 360 6.14 -16.27 0.95
C ALA A 360 7.47 -16.94 1.37
N ALA A 361 8.10 -16.48 2.46
CA ALA A 361 9.41 -16.92 2.91
C ALA A 361 9.50 -16.95 4.46
N PRO A 362 8.77 -17.84 5.15
CA PRO A 362 8.69 -17.87 6.60
C PRO A 362 10.06 -18.09 7.27
N GLN A 363 10.89 -18.99 6.74
CA GLN A 363 12.21 -19.28 7.30
C GLN A 363 13.17 -18.08 7.25
N LEU A 364 13.05 -17.23 6.22
CA LEU A 364 13.86 -16.03 6.11
C LEU A 364 13.48 -15.02 7.19
N VAL A 365 12.19 -14.79 7.40
CA VAL A 365 11.70 -13.86 8.41
C VAL A 365 12.00 -14.36 9.83
N ASP A 366 11.74 -15.63 10.12
CA ASP A 366 11.99 -16.23 11.44
C ASP A 366 13.50 -16.30 11.75
N GLY A 367 14.36 -16.43 10.75
CA GLY A 367 15.82 -16.34 10.92
C GLY A 367 16.35 -14.92 11.09
N LEU A 368 15.64 -13.92 10.53
CA LEU A 368 16.04 -12.52 10.59
C LEU A 368 15.63 -11.86 11.92
N THR A 369 14.36 -11.99 12.30
CA THR A 369 13.79 -11.34 13.48
C THR A 369 12.97 -12.31 14.33
N PRO A 370 13.11 -12.30 15.71
CA PRO A 370 13.93 -11.37 16.50
C PRO A 370 15.40 -11.78 16.65
N GLY A 371 15.79 -12.97 16.15
CA GLY A 371 17.06 -13.62 16.49
C GLY A 371 18.30 -12.87 16.02
N LEU A 372 18.33 -12.35 14.79
CA LEU A 372 19.51 -11.71 14.21
C LEU A 372 19.44 -10.18 14.29
N LEU A 373 18.30 -9.60 13.95
CA LEU A 373 18.03 -8.16 13.99
C LEU A 373 16.68 -7.88 14.66
N SER A 374 16.62 -6.85 15.48
CA SER A 374 15.36 -6.33 16.02
C SER A 374 14.55 -5.61 14.94
N LEU A 375 13.23 -5.52 15.11
CA LEU A 375 12.36 -4.75 14.22
C LEU A 375 12.83 -3.29 14.08
N THR A 376 13.34 -2.69 15.15
CA THR A 376 13.87 -1.33 15.15
C THR A 376 15.10 -1.19 14.24
N GLN A 377 16.01 -2.17 14.27
CA GLN A 377 17.20 -2.18 13.39
C GLN A 377 16.81 -2.36 11.93
N ILE A 378 15.85 -3.24 11.64
CA ILE A 378 15.31 -3.44 10.28
C ILE A 378 14.67 -2.14 9.77
N ALA A 379 13.80 -1.51 10.57
CA ALA A 379 13.17 -0.25 10.20
C ALA A 379 14.20 0.87 9.98
N ALA A 380 15.22 0.96 10.83
CA ALA A 380 16.30 1.94 10.68
C ALA A 380 17.11 1.71 9.40
N LEU A 381 17.41 0.44 9.04
CA LEU A 381 18.10 0.10 7.81
C LEU A 381 17.25 0.46 6.58
N CYS A 382 15.95 0.12 6.58
CA CYS A 382 15.04 0.49 5.50
C CYS A 382 14.95 2.01 5.32
N ARG A 383 14.89 2.77 6.42
CA ARG A 383 14.94 4.25 6.36
C ARG A 383 16.25 4.77 5.78
N ALA A 384 17.38 4.16 6.14
CA ALA A 384 18.67 4.52 5.58
C ALA A 384 18.72 4.28 4.05
N LEU A 385 18.18 3.15 3.56
CA LEU A 385 18.07 2.87 2.13
C LEU A 385 17.16 3.89 1.42
N LEU A 386 15.95 4.13 1.95
CA LEU A 386 15.00 5.10 1.40
C LEU A 386 15.57 6.53 1.40
N SER A 387 16.32 6.92 2.44
CA SER A 387 16.95 8.24 2.50
C SER A 387 17.96 8.49 1.40
N GLU A 388 18.52 7.43 0.83
CA GLU A 388 19.44 7.47 -0.30
C GLU A 388 18.79 7.07 -1.64
N GLY A 389 17.45 7.08 -1.72
CA GLY A 389 16.70 6.81 -2.93
C GLY A 389 16.67 5.34 -3.35
N VAL A 390 17.03 4.40 -2.46
CA VAL A 390 16.96 2.97 -2.74
C VAL A 390 15.59 2.43 -2.36
N PRO A 391 14.76 1.98 -3.32
CA PRO A 391 13.42 1.50 -3.06
C PRO A 391 13.41 0.11 -2.40
N LEU A 392 12.36 -0.17 -1.63
CA LEU A 392 12.17 -1.45 -0.93
C LEU A 392 11.37 -2.49 -1.74
N LYS A 393 11.20 -2.32 -3.05
CA LYS A 393 10.40 -3.22 -3.91
C LYS A 393 10.76 -4.70 -3.75
N ASP A 394 12.06 -4.99 -3.78
CA ASP A 394 12.60 -6.33 -3.62
C ASP A 394 12.95 -6.62 -2.16
N PHE A 395 11.99 -6.40 -1.25
CA PHE A 395 12.20 -6.52 0.19
C PHE A 395 12.75 -7.89 0.60
N ARG A 396 12.36 -8.97 -0.09
CA ARG A 396 12.92 -10.30 0.11
C ARG A 396 14.45 -10.30 -0.05
N ARG A 397 14.96 -9.74 -1.14
CA ARG A 397 16.40 -9.69 -1.43
C ARG A 397 17.15 -8.79 -0.45
N ILE A 398 16.50 -7.72 0.01
CA ILE A 398 17.04 -6.87 1.08
C ILE A 398 17.14 -7.65 2.38
N CYS A 399 16.14 -8.44 2.77
CA CYS A 399 16.19 -9.31 3.95
C CYS A 399 17.24 -10.42 3.82
N GLU A 400 17.37 -11.05 2.67
CA GLU A 400 18.45 -12.01 2.38
C GLU A 400 19.83 -11.36 2.56
N ALA A 401 20.01 -10.14 2.04
CA ALA A 401 21.24 -9.37 2.23
C ALA A 401 21.50 -8.99 3.70
N MET A 402 20.45 -8.69 4.47
CA MET A 402 20.56 -8.45 5.92
C MET A 402 21.05 -9.69 6.65
N VAL A 403 20.45 -10.86 6.37
CA VAL A 403 20.86 -12.14 7.02
C VAL A 403 22.32 -12.46 6.72
N ASP A 404 22.74 -12.28 5.47
CA ASP A 404 24.11 -12.55 5.06
C ASP A 404 25.14 -11.56 5.63
N ALA A 405 24.72 -10.28 5.80
CA ALA A 405 25.62 -9.21 6.23
C ALA A 405 25.73 -9.09 7.75
N ALA A 406 24.64 -9.31 8.49
CA ALA A 406 24.59 -9.02 9.92
C ALA A 406 25.62 -9.84 10.71
N ARG A 407 26.31 -9.15 11.63
CA ARG A 407 27.24 -9.71 12.61
C ARG A 407 27.00 -9.03 13.95
N PRO A 408 27.22 -9.73 15.09
CA PRO A 408 26.91 -9.20 16.43
C PRO A 408 27.57 -7.87 16.76
N ASP A 409 28.81 -7.65 16.31
CA ASP A 409 29.62 -6.47 16.65
C ASP A 409 29.57 -5.36 15.59
N MET A 410 28.64 -5.46 14.63
CA MET A 410 28.56 -4.51 13.52
C MET A 410 27.74 -3.29 13.90
N SER A 411 28.27 -2.09 13.65
CA SER A 411 27.48 -0.86 13.81
C SER A 411 26.37 -0.79 12.75
N HIS A 412 25.33 -0.01 13.03
CA HIS A 412 24.22 0.18 12.09
C HIS A 412 24.71 0.67 10.71
N GLU A 413 25.65 1.60 10.73
CA GLU A 413 26.24 2.16 9.51
C GLU A 413 26.97 1.10 8.67
N MET A 414 27.77 0.27 9.32
CA MET A 414 28.48 -0.83 8.65
C MET A 414 27.51 -1.85 8.07
N LEU A 415 26.40 -2.12 8.76
CA LEU A 415 25.37 -3.02 8.27
C LEU A 415 24.69 -2.46 7.01
N VAL A 416 24.34 -1.17 7.01
CA VAL A 416 23.76 -0.50 5.82
C VAL A 416 24.70 -0.62 4.62
N GLU A 417 25.99 -0.30 4.79
CA GLU A 417 26.99 -0.41 3.71
C GLU A 417 27.14 -1.85 3.21
N ALA A 418 27.20 -2.83 4.11
CA ALA A 418 27.33 -4.23 3.75
C ALA A 418 26.09 -4.77 3.00
N VAL A 419 24.88 -4.33 3.40
CA VAL A 419 23.62 -4.65 2.68
C VAL A 419 23.61 -3.99 1.31
N ARG A 420 23.98 -2.71 1.20
CA ARG A 420 24.05 -1.99 -0.07
C ARG A 420 24.95 -2.68 -1.10
N GLN A 421 26.13 -3.15 -0.68
CA GLN A 421 27.04 -3.89 -1.56
C GLN A 421 26.39 -5.16 -2.13
N ARG A 422 25.56 -5.87 -1.33
CA ARG A 422 24.86 -7.09 -1.79
C ARG A 422 23.70 -6.80 -2.72
N ILE A 423 23.02 -5.67 -2.53
CA ILE A 423 21.92 -5.24 -3.39
C ILE A 423 22.36 -4.28 -4.51
N GLY A 424 23.67 -4.07 -4.71
CA GLY A 424 24.20 -3.11 -5.69
C GLY A 424 23.64 -3.32 -7.10
N ALA A 425 23.45 -4.56 -7.53
CA ALA A 425 22.80 -4.88 -8.80
C ALA A 425 21.37 -4.32 -8.91
N LEU A 426 20.58 -4.35 -7.81
CA LEU A 426 19.24 -3.75 -7.77
C LEU A 426 19.29 -2.23 -7.88
N ILE A 427 20.23 -1.61 -7.16
CA ILE A 427 20.40 -0.16 -7.18
C ILE A 427 20.73 0.30 -8.61
N ILE A 428 21.70 -0.34 -9.26
CA ILE A 428 22.14 0.01 -10.62
C ILE A 428 21.05 -0.27 -11.67
N GLN A 429 20.28 -1.35 -11.51
CA GLN A 429 19.17 -1.66 -12.41
C GLN A 429 18.07 -0.58 -12.38
N GLY A 430 17.91 0.11 -11.24
CA GLY A 430 17.01 1.27 -11.12
C GLY A 430 17.50 2.51 -11.86
N LEU A 431 18.80 2.61 -12.15
CA LEU A 431 19.42 3.79 -12.77
C LEU A 431 19.54 3.67 -14.29
N VAL A 432 20.00 2.51 -14.76
CA VAL A 432 20.25 2.29 -16.20
C VAL A 432 19.86 0.89 -16.63
N PRO A 433 19.38 0.70 -17.86
CA PRO A 433 19.10 -0.62 -18.42
C PRO A 433 20.30 -1.55 -18.35
N VAL A 434 20.04 -2.87 -18.24
CA VAL A 434 21.09 -3.89 -18.03
C VAL A 434 22.21 -3.83 -19.09
N ARG A 435 21.85 -3.60 -20.35
CA ARG A 435 22.79 -3.59 -21.48
C ARG A 435 23.55 -2.27 -21.67
N MET A 436 23.13 -1.18 -21.02
CA MET A 436 23.80 0.11 -21.15
C MET A 436 24.90 0.25 -20.11
N PRO A 437 26.07 0.85 -20.45
CA PRO A 437 27.06 1.18 -19.45
C PRO A 437 26.50 2.21 -18.45
N LEU A 438 26.95 2.11 -17.21
CA LEU A 438 26.61 3.08 -16.18
C LEU A 438 27.48 4.34 -16.35
N PRO A 439 26.91 5.53 -16.66
CA PRO A 439 27.65 6.76 -16.66
C PRO A 439 28.05 7.13 -15.24
N VAL A 440 29.32 7.41 -15.01
CA VAL A 440 29.80 7.75 -13.68
C VAL A 440 30.67 9.00 -13.69
N VAL A 441 30.56 9.74 -12.59
CA VAL A 441 31.51 10.78 -12.21
C VAL A 441 32.36 10.20 -11.08
N THR A 442 33.68 10.19 -11.25
CA THR A 442 34.62 9.64 -10.26
C THR A 442 35.45 10.76 -9.64
N LEU A 443 36.04 10.49 -8.49
CA LEU A 443 37.03 11.37 -7.88
C LEU A 443 38.42 10.94 -8.30
N ASP A 444 39.34 11.91 -8.37
CA ASP A 444 40.76 11.62 -8.59
C ASP A 444 41.36 10.88 -7.40
N GLY A 445 42.38 10.03 -7.66
CA GLY A 445 42.98 9.18 -6.66
C GLY A 445 43.57 9.91 -5.46
N ASP A 446 44.16 11.08 -5.68
CA ASP A 446 44.73 11.90 -4.60
C ASP A 446 43.62 12.49 -3.70
N LEU A 447 42.52 12.94 -4.31
CA LEU A 447 41.35 13.42 -3.58
C LEU A 447 40.66 12.29 -2.80
N GLU A 448 40.55 11.10 -3.38
CA GLU A 448 40.02 9.93 -2.67
C GLU A 448 40.87 9.52 -1.48
N ALA A 449 42.20 9.51 -1.63
CA ALA A 449 43.13 9.20 -0.55
C ALA A 449 43.02 10.21 0.60
N LEU A 450 42.91 11.50 0.28
CA LEU A 450 42.72 12.57 1.25
C LEU A 450 41.39 12.42 1.99
N LEU A 451 40.32 12.15 1.29
CA LEU A 451 39.00 11.90 1.89
C LEU A 451 39.01 10.66 2.77
N ALA A 452 39.62 9.57 2.31
CA ALA A 452 39.70 8.33 3.12
C ALA A 452 40.52 8.55 4.41
N GLN A 453 41.57 9.36 4.36
CA GLN A 453 42.33 9.74 5.55
C GLN A 453 41.50 10.61 6.49
N ALA A 454 40.80 11.63 5.96
CA ALA A 454 39.91 12.48 6.76
C ALA A 454 38.83 11.66 7.48
N MET A 455 38.20 10.68 6.80
CA MET A 455 37.21 9.79 7.40
C MET A 455 37.78 8.94 8.54
N ARG A 456 39.00 8.41 8.38
CA ARG A 456 39.66 7.61 9.42
C ARG A 456 39.99 8.42 10.68
N VAL A 457 40.36 9.69 10.50
CA VAL A 457 40.70 10.58 11.62
C VAL A 457 39.44 11.09 12.31
N ALA A 458 38.37 11.38 11.54
CA ALA A 458 37.14 11.94 12.07
C ALA A 458 36.25 10.94 12.82
N GLY A 459 36.42 9.63 12.57
CA GLY A 459 35.58 8.58 13.16
C GLY A 459 34.08 8.85 12.91
N ASP A 460 33.29 8.88 14.00
CA ASP A 460 31.83 9.10 13.94
C ASP A 460 31.40 10.60 13.89
N ALA A 461 32.30 11.53 13.57
CA ALA A 461 31.96 12.95 13.48
C ALA A 461 30.86 13.20 12.43
N LYS A 462 29.89 14.06 12.76
CA LYS A 462 28.79 14.43 11.84
C LYS A 462 29.29 15.07 10.54
N HIS A 463 30.38 15.82 10.59
CA HIS A 463 30.98 16.55 9.46
C HIS A 463 32.48 16.25 9.38
N PRO A 464 32.85 15.12 8.77
CA PRO A 464 34.24 14.66 8.71
C PRO A 464 35.09 15.44 7.69
N ILE A 465 34.45 16.24 6.80
CA ILE A 465 35.10 17.03 5.76
C ILE A 465 35.09 18.51 6.17
N GLU A 466 36.23 19.16 6.04
CA GLU A 466 36.32 20.58 6.29
C GLU A 466 35.37 21.36 5.35
N PRO A 467 34.61 22.37 5.85
CA PRO A 467 33.60 23.07 5.06
C PRO A 467 34.15 23.69 3.76
N GLY A 468 35.36 24.24 3.77
CA GLY A 468 35.97 24.82 2.59
C GLY A 468 36.31 23.78 1.51
N LEU A 469 36.74 22.59 1.90
CA LEU A 469 36.99 21.48 0.99
C LEU A 469 35.65 20.89 0.50
N ALA A 470 34.67 20.75 1.39
CA ALA A 470 33.35 20.26 1.05
C ALA A 470 32.68 21.10 -0.06
N ASN A 471 32.69 22.46 0.07
CA ASN A 471 32.14 23.37 -0.93
C ASN A 471 32.83 23.22 -2.27
N ARG A 472 34.17 23.16 -2.30
CA ARG A 472 34.92 22.97 -3.54
C ARG A 472 34.63 21.66 -4.24
N ILE A 473 34.45 20.57 -3.48
CA ILE A 473 34.09 19.28 -4.03
C ILE A 473 32.68 19.36 -4.66
N VAL A 474 31.72 19.95 -3.93
CA VAL A 474 30.34 20.12 -4.43
C VAL A 474 30.32 20.93 -5.73
N GLU A 475 30.97 22.09 -5.74
CA GLU A 475 31.05 22.95 -6.94
C GLU A 475 31.67 22.21 -8.13
N SER A 476 32.77 21.49 -7.90
CA SER A 476 33.46 20.73 -8.95
C SER A 476 32.60 19.60 -9.50
N VAL A 477 31.90 18.85 -8.63
CA VAL A 477 31.01 17.77 -9.03
C VAL A 477 29.78 18.30 -9.77
N VAL A 478 29.13 19.36 -9.27
CA VAL A 478 27.99 20.01 -9.93
C VAL A 478 28.39 20.55 -11.31
N GLN A 479 29.57 21.13 -11.43
CA GLN A 479 30.09 21.63 -12.71
C GLN A 479 30.38 20.49 -13.70
N ALA A 480 30.95 19.37 -13.23
CA ALA A 480 31.19 18.19 -14.03
C ALA A 480 29.88 17.48 -14.45
N ALA A 481 28.84 17.56 -13.62
CA ALA A 481 27.53 16.96 -13.88
C ALA A 481 26.65 17.79 -14.84
N ARG A 482 26.88 19.08 -15.01
CA ARG A 482 26.04 19.96 -15.85
C ARG A 482 25.73 19.42 -17.25
N PRO A 483 26.71 18.88 -18.01
CA PRO A 483 26.42 18.33 -19.35
C PRO A 483 25.47 17.12 -19.31
N LEU A 484 25.52 16.32 -18.25
CA LEU A 484 24.66 15.15 -18.06
C LEU A 484 23.24 15.56 -17.66
N LEU A 485 23.13 16.52 -16.74
CA LEU A 485 21.86 17.09 -16.31
C LEU A 485 21.12 17.78 -17.47
N GLY A 486 21.85 18.53 -18.32
CA GLY A 486 21.27 19.17 -19.50
C GLY A 486 20.76 18.18 -20.56
N GLN A 487 21.25 16.93 -20.56
CA GLN A 487 20.79 15.84 -21.43
C GLN A 487 19.75 14.93 -20.77
N ALA A 488 19.31 15.24 -19.55
CA ALA A 488 18.45 14.38 -18.71
C ALA A 488 18.98 12.93 -18.61
N ARG A 489 20.30 12.74 -18.62
CA ARG A 489 20.97 11.45 -18.58
C ARG A 489 21.26 11.05 -17.14
N SER A 490 20.70 9.91 -16.70
CA SER A 490 20.98 9.38 -15.37
C SER A 490 22.46 8.99 -15.25
N PHE A 491 23.09 9.34 -14.13
CA PHE A 491 24.48 9.00 -13.81
C PHE A 491 24.62 8.75 -12.31
N ALA A 492 25.76 8.20 -11.90
CA ALA A 492 26.09 8.00 -10.50
C ALA A 492 27.45 8.62 -10.16
N ILE A 493 27.62 9.02 -8.92
CA ILE A 493 28.93 9.40 -8.38
C ILE A 493 29.54 8.15 -7.75
N VAL A 494 30.77 7.78 -8.17
CA VAL A 494 31.43 6.58 -7.68
C VAL A 494 32.67 6.95 -6.88
N THR A 495 32.81 6.36 -5.69
CA THR A 495 33.91 6.62 -4.76
C THR A 495 34.27 5.38 -3.94
N SER A 496 35.26 5.51 -3.06
CA SER A 496 35.67 4.45 -2.13
C SER A 496 34.56 4.15 -1.07
N PRO A 497 34.43 2.92 -0.58
CA PRO A 497 33.44 2.55 0.42
C PRO A 497 33.49 3.40 1.69
N VAL A 498 34.71 3.86 2.08
CA VAL A 498 34.93 4.66 3.27
C VAL A 498 34.36 6.08 3.12
N ALA A 499 34.48 6.69 1.95
CA ALA A 499 34.03 8.06 1.69
C ALA A 499 32.57 8.14 1.23
N ARG A 500 32.00 7.05 0.71
CA ARG A 500 30.68 7.01 0.08
C ARG A 500 29.59 7.68 0.89
N ARG A 501 29.42 7.27 2.16
CA ARG A 501 28.34 7.77 3.03
C ARG A 501 28.46 9.26 3.32
N ALA A 502 29.65 9.74 3.59
CA ALA A 502 29.88 11.17 3.83
C ALA A 502 29.60 12.01 2.60
N LEU A 503 30.01 11.54 1.43
CA LEU A 503 29.75 12.18 0.15
C LEU A 503 28.27 12.12 -0.24
N ALA A 504 27.59 11.02 0.03
CA ALA A 504 26.14 10.91 -0.21
C ALA A 504 25.37 11.97 0.60
N ARG A 505 25.73 12.18 1.86
CA ARG A 505 25.15 13.25 2.69
C ARG A 505 25.51 14.65 2.18
N LEU A 506 26.73 14.83 1.71
CA LEU A 506 27.21 16.11 1.20
C LEU A 506 26.50 16.51 -0.10
N PHE A 507 26.30 15.56 -1.03
CA PHE A 507 25.71 15.84 -2.33
C PHE A 507 24.17 15.88 -2.32
N LYS A 508 23.51 15.25 -1.36
CA LYS A 508 22.03 15.16 -1.32
C LYS A 508 21.32 16.51 -1.45
N PRO A 509 21.75 17.62 -0.80
CA PRO A 509 21.09 18.93 -0.96
C PRO A 509 21.26 19.55 -2.35
N HIS A 510 22.32 19.19 -3.08
CA HIS A 510 22.69 19.81 -4.36
C HIS A 510 22.34 18.94 -5.57
N LEU A 511 22.35 17.63 -5.41
CA LEU A 511 22.07 16.62 -6.43
C LEU A 511 21.17 15.52 -5.84
N PRO A 512 19.91 15.82 -5.48
CA PRO A 512 19.03 14.91 -4.73
C PRO A 512 18.72 13.60 -5.47
N GLU A 513 18.72 13.61 -6.81
CA GLU A 513 18.41 12.46 -7.65
C GLU A 513 19.64 11.65 -8.07
N THR A 514 20.85 12.13 -7.73
CA THR A 514 22.09 11.47 -8.14
C THR A 514 22.60 10.56 -7.03
N PRO A 515 22.58 9.23 -7.22
CA PRO A 515 23.08 8.29 -6.23
C PRO A 515 24.60 8.31 -6.14
N VAL A 516 25.09 8.18 -4.90
CA VAL A 516 26.51 7.97 -4.62
C VAL A 516 26.73 6.50 -4.34
N LEU A 517 27.54 5.84 -5.17
CA LEU A 517 27.85 4.42 -5.09
C LEU A 517 29.30 4.21 -4.65
N SER A 518 29.56 3.12 -3.97
CA SER A 518 30.91 2.61 -3.84
C SER A 518 31.26 1.71 -5.05
N PHE A 519 32.54 1.62 -5.40
CA PHE A 519 32.95 0.69 -6.45
C PHE A 519 32.61 -0.78 -6.12
N LEU A 520 32.44 -1.12 -4.84
CA LEU A 520 32.02 -2.47 -4.40
C LEU A 520 30.52 -2.76 -4.64
N GLU A 521 29.71 -1.74 -4.91
CA GLU A 521 28.30 -1.90 -5.25
C GLU A 521 28.10 -2.23 -6.73
N ILE A 522 29.14 -2.04 -7.56
CA ILE A 522 29.07 -2.28 -9.00
C ILE A 522 29.38 -3.75 -9.29
N PRO A 523 28.44 -4.52 -9.90
CA PRO A 523 28.68 -5.92 -10.25
C PRO A 523 29.81 -6.08 -11.31
N ASP A 524 30.61 -7.12 -11.20
CA ASP A 524 31.78 -7.40 -12.08
C ASP A 524 31.47 -7.39 -13.59
N GLY A 525 30.24 -7.68 -13.98
CA GLY A 525 29.84 -7.71 -15.39
C GLY A 525 29.24 -6.41 -15.93
N LYS A 526 29.11 -5.37 -15.09
CA LYS A 526 28.49 -4.10 -15.51
C LYS A 526 29.52 -3.18 -16.16
N GLY A 527 29.28 -2.80 -17.43
CA GLY A 527 30.07 -1.77 -18.10
C GLY A 527 29.92 -0.41 -17.40
N VAL A 528 31.02 0.30 -17.22
CA VAL A 528 31.08 1.63 -16.62
C VAL A 528 31.65 2.61 -17.63
N GLU A 529 31.03 3.78 -17.81
CA GLU A 529 31.48 4.87 -18.65
C GLU A 529 31.87 6.04 -17.75
N VAL A 530 33.15 6.31 -17.61
CA VAL A 530 33.64 7.46 -16.85
C VAL A 530 33.43 8.73 -17.68
N VAL A 531 32.49 9.58 -17.26
CA VAL A 531 32.14 10.82 -17.97
C VAL A 531 33.01 11.98 -17.51
N ALA A 532 33.32 12.03 -16.22
CA ALA A 532 34.19 13.06 -15.65
C ALA A 532 34.96 12.53 -14.44
N VAL A 533 36.14 13.13 -14.21
CA VAL A 533 36.96 12.90 -13.01
C VAL A 533 37.12 14.24 -12.30
N VAL A 534 36.78 14.28 -11.02
CA VAL A 534 36.82 15.50 -10.20
C VAL A 534 38.04 15.47 -9.30
N GLY A 535 38.78 16.60 -9.23
CA GLY A 535 39.96 16.75 -8.37
C GLY A 535 41.31 16.60 -9.05
N GLY A 536 41.36 16.09 -10.29
CA GLY A 536 42.58 15.99 -11.09
C GLY A 536 42.80 17.25 -11.97
N GLU A 537 44.05 17.61 -12.28
CA GLU A 537 44.34 18.51 -13.39
C GLU A 537 43.68 17.96 -14.66
N GLN A 538 42.98 18.82 -15.41
CA GLN A 538 42.30 18.45 -16.66
C GLN A 538 43.30 17.83 -17.65
N ARG A 539 43.58 16.53 -17.51
CA ARG A 539 44.15 15.75 -18.59
C ARG A 539 43.02 15.47 -19.57
N THR A 540 42.94 16.29 -20.60
CA THR A 540 42.18 15.97 -21.83
C THR A 540 42.60 14.62 -22.31
N MET A 541 41.73 13.61 -22.09
CA MET A 541 41.95 12.29 -22.70
C MET A 541 41.99 12.46 -24.22
N PRO A 542 42.98 11.90 -24.91
CA PRO A 542 43.02 11.90 -26.36
C PRO A 542 41.80 11.16 -26.89
N ARG A 543 41.01 11.82 -27.77
CA ARG A 543 39.97 11.16 -28.56
C ARG A 543 40.61 9.94 -29.23
N HIS A 544 40.08 8.78 -28.91
CA HIS A 544 40.41 7.55 -29.62
C HIS A 544 39.75 7.65 -30.99
N ASP A 545 40.50 8.18 -31.98
CA ASP A 545 40.10 8.11 -33.36
C ASP A 545 40.09 6.62 -33.78
N PRO A 546 38.99 6.13 -34.37
CA PRO A 546 38.96 4.76 -34.88
C PRO A 546 40.02 4.60 -35.95
N ALA A 547 40.94 3.63 -35.77
CA ALA A 547 41.98 3.30 -36.72
C ALA A 547 41.36 3.04 -38.10
N PRO A 548 41.97 3.55 -39.20
CA PRO A 548 41.45 3.36 -40.54
C PRO A 548 41.49 1.86 -40.88
N MET A 549 40.34 1.31 -41.32
CA MET A 549 40.24 -0.03 -41.89
C MET A 549 41.24 -0.14 -43.05
N ARG A 550 42.23 -0.97 -42.88
CA ARG A 550 43.06 -1.42 -44.02
C ARG A 550 42.20 -2.30 -44.94
N GLU A 551 41.86 -1.77 -46.11
CA GLU A 551 41.42 -2.56 -47.26
C GLU A 551 42.45 -3.64 -47.53
N ARG A 552 42.06 -4.92 -47.39
CA ARG A 552 42.79 -6.03 -48.03
C ARG A 552 42.30 -6.13 -49.45
N ALA A 553 43.12 -5.63 -50.37
CA ALA A 553 43.05 -6.01 -51.76
C ALA A 553 43.71 -7.38 -51.94
N ALA A 554 43.02 -8.30 -52.59
CA ALA A 554 43.30 -9.40 -53.50
C ALA A 554 42.35 -10.57 -53.19
#